data_f06a670b08c785a2c2965e17aa7b6b3d
#
_entry.id   f06a670b08c785a2c2965e17aa7b6b3d
#
_cell.length_a   1.000
_cell.length_b   1.000
_cell.length_c   1.000
_cell.angle_alpha   90.00
_cell.angle_beta   90.00
_cell.angle_gamma   90.00
#
_symmetry.space_group_name_H-M   'P 1'
#
loop_
_entity.id
_entity.type
_entity.pdbx_description
1 polymer ?
#
loop_
_entity_poly.entity_id
_entity_poly.type
_entity_poly.pdbx_seq_one_letter_code
_entity_poly.pdbx_strand_id
1 'polypeptide(L)'
;MDKQLIAERFSKAIATYPQEANVQRQIADKMIHLLTEHISFPCSKVIEFGCGTGIYSRMLLQALRPEELLLNDLCPEMKYCCEDILRKEQVSFLPGDAETVPFPAESTLITSCSALQWFESPENFFKRCNALLNSQGYFAFSTFGKENMKEIRELTGNGLPYRSREELVTALSSHFDILHSEEELISLSFDNPIKVLYHLKQTGVTGISGTSSQQLRTRRDLQLFSERYTQEFTQGTSVSLTYQDR
;
A
#
# COMPACT_ATOMS: atom_id res chain seq x y z
N MET A 1 -12.61 -5.10 9.11
CA MET A 1 -12.24 -5.32 7.68
C MET A 1 -12.03 -6.81 7.45
N ASP A 2 -12.48 -7.38 6.33
CA ASP A 2 -12.28 -8.82 6.05
C ASP A 2 -10.88 -9.07 5.47
N LYS A 3 -9.93 -9.36 6.36
CA LYS A 3 -8.52 -9.59 6.02
C LYS A 3 -8.31 -10.85 5.18
N GLN A 4 -9.14 -11.88 5.36
CA GLN A 4 -9.08 -13.08 4.53
C GLN A 4 -9.44 -12.77 3.07
N LEU A 5 -10.49 -12.00 2.86
CA LEU A 5 -10.91 -11.57 1.54
C LEU A 5 -9.86 -10.67 0.86
N ILE A 6 -9.17 -9.82 1.63
CA ILE A 6 -8.07 -9.00 1.14
C ILE A 6 -6.94 -9.90 0.64
N ALA A 7 -6.47 -10.85 1.46
CA ALA A 7 -5.41 -11.79 1.09
C ALA A 7 -5.77 -12.59 -0.18
N GLU A 8 -6.99 -13.13 -0.28
CA GLU A 8 -7.45 -13.86 -1.46
C GLU A 8 -7.41 -13.02 -2.75
N ARG A 9 -7.71 -11.72 -2.67
CA ARG A 9 -7.71 -10.83 -3.84
C ARG A 9 -6.31 -10.49 -4.30
N PHE A 10 -5.43 -10.19 -3.38
CA PHE A 10 -4.02 -9.96 -3.70
C PHE A 10 -3.37 -11.23 -4.23
N SER A 11 -3.67 -12.40 -3.67
CA SER A 11 -3.21 -13.69 -4.20
C SER A 11 -3.62 -13.90 -5.65
N LYS A 12 -4.88 -13.58 -6.03
CA LYS A 12 -5.36 -13.67 -7.41
C LYS A 12 -4.71 -12.67 -8.37
N ALA A 13 -4.21 -11.56 -7.87
CA ALA A 13 -3.57 -10.53 -8.68
C ALA A 13 -2.04 -10.72 -8.84
N ILE A 14 -1.42 -11.68 -8.16
CA ILE A 14 0.04 -11.90 -8.15
C ILE A 14 0.64 -11.89 -9.56
N ALA A 15 0.02 -12.58 -10.52
CA ALA A 15 0.55 -12.69 -11.88
C ALA A 15 0.51 -11.39 -12.69
N THR A 16 -0.41 -10.48 -12.38
CA THR A 16 -0.64 -9.24 -13.14
C THR A 16 -0.09 -8.00 -12.45
N TYR A 17 0.00 -8.06 -11.12
CA TYR A 17 0.42 -6.92 -10.29
C TYR A 17 1.76 -6.30 -10.72
N PRO A 18 2.84 -7.07 -11.01
CA PRO A 18 4.12 -6.47 -11.37
C PRO A 18 4.10 -5.62 -12.64
N GLN A 19 3.22 -5.91 -13.60
CA GLN A 19 3.07 -5.14 -14.84
C GLN A 19 2.18 -3.90 -14.64
N GLU A 20 1.20 -3.97 -13.76
CA GLU A 20 0.17 -2.93 -13.59
C GLU A 20 0.44 -1.96 -12.43
N ALA A 21 1.31 -2.33 -11.50
CA ALA A 21 1.60 -1.57 -10.28
C ALA A 21 2.57 -0.38 -10.53
N ASN A 22 2.32 0.41 -11.58
CA ASN A 22 3.18 1.55 -11.93
C ASN A 22 3.15 2.65 -10.86
N VAL A 23 1.97 2.95 -10.31
CA VAL A 23 1.82 3.92 -9.22
C VAL A 23 2.57 3.45 -7.98
N GLN A 24 2.40 2.18 -7.58
CA GLN A 24 3.08 1.62 -6.42
C GLN A 24 4.60 1.60 -6.60
N ARG A 25 5.09 1.41 -7.82
CA ARG A 25 6.51 1.50 -8.14
C ARG A 25 7.02 2.94 -7.99
N GLN A 26 6.28 3.92 -8.50
CA GLN A 26 6.61 5.34 -8.35
C GLN A 26 6.64 5.74 -6.87
N ILE A 27 5.66 5.29 -6.08
CA ILE A 27 5.61 5.51 -4.63
C ILE A 27 6.82 4.86 -3.94
N ALA A 28 7.17 3.62 -4.33
CA ALA A 28 8.32 2.91 -3.77
C ALA A 28 9.65 3.62 -4.08
N ASP A 29 9.85 4.10 -5.30
CA ASP A 29 11.03 4.89 -5.69
C ASP A 29 11.14 6.17 -4.83
N LYS A 30 10.03 6.88 -4.65
CA LYS A 30 9.94 8.08 -3.80
C LYS A 30 10.25 7.76 -2.33
N MET A 31 9.68 6.68 -1.79
CA MET A 31 9.97 6.23 -0.43
C MET A 31 11.47 5.95 -0.23
N ILE A 32 12.13 5.29 -1.18
CA ILE A 32 13.59 5.04 -1.10
C ILE A 32 14.37 6.35 -1.11
N HIS A 33 13.97 7.31 -1.94
CA HIS A 33 14.61 8.64 -1.96
C HIS A 33 14.50 9.33 -0.60
N LEU A 34 13.30 9.40 -0.03
CA LEU A 34 13.07 9.99 1.29
C LEU A 34 13.82 9.27 2.41
N LEU A 35 13.86 7.93 2.39
CA LEU A 35 14.63 7.17 3.37
C LEU A 35 16.13 7.52 3.29
N THR A 36 16.69 7.59 2.09
CA THR A 36 18.12 7.91 1.92
C THR A 36 18.46 9.37 2.26
N GLU A 37 17.49 10.27 2.17
CA GLU A 37 17.64 11.68 2.55
C GLU A 37 17.56 11.90 4.07
N HIS A 38 16.62 11.23 4.74
CA HIS A 38 16.30 11.51 6.14
C HIS A 38 16.94 10.54 7.15
N ILE A 39 17.36 9.35 6.72
CA ILE A 39 18.00 8.38 7.62
C ILE A 39 19.49 8.66 7.72
N SER A 40 19.94 8.99 8.94
CA SER A 40 21.33 9.36 9.22
C SER A 40 22.24 8.19 9.62
N PHE A 41 21.66 6.98 9.89
CA PHE A 41 22.39 5.82 10.40
C PHE A 41 22.16 4.59 9.53
N PRO A 42 23.12 3.63 9.51
CA PRO A 42 22.90 2.36 8.83
C PRO A 42 21.66 1.64 9.36
N CYS A 43 20.77 1.26 8.47
CA CYS A 43 19.60 0.45 8.82
C CYS A 43 19.99 -1.03 8.83
N SER A 44 20.56 -1.52 9.96
CA SER A 44 21.04 -2.90 10.07
C SER A 44 19.89 -3.91 10.15
N LYS A 45 18.84 -3.59 10.90
CA LYS A 45 17.67 -4.49 11.10
C LYS A 45 16.41 -3.81 10.58
N VAL A 46 15.91 -4.29 9.46
CA VAL A 46 14.76 -3.72 8.76
C VAL A 46 13.58 -4.69 8.78
N ILE A 47 12.41 -4.19 9.13
CA ILE A 47 11.13 -4.89 8.98
C ILE A 47 10.34 -4.17 7.90
N GLU A 48 9.94 -4.89 6.85
CA GLU A 48 8.97 -4.44 5.86
C GLU A 48 7.66 -5.17 6.06
N PHE A 49 6.58 -4.46 6.35
CA PHE A 49 5.23 -5.04 6.43
C PHE A 49 4.43 -4.75 5.15
N GLY A 50 3.65 -5.75 4.70
CA GLY A 50 2.92 -5.68 3.44
C GLY A 50 3.85 -5.64 2.22
N CYS A 51 4.84 -6.54 2.17
CA CYS A 51 5.85 -6.54 1.11
C CYS A 51 5.29 -6.86 -0.30
N GLY A 52 4.11 -7.49 -0.38
CA GLY A 52 3.47 -7.85 -1.64
C GLY A 52 4.40 -8.66 -2.56
N THR A 53 4.49 -8.27 -3.82
CA THR A 53 5.36 -8.93 -4.80
C THR A 53 6.85 -8.57 -4.67
N GLY A 54 7.24 -7.83 -3.63
CA GLY A 54 8.63 -7.50 -3.31
C GLY A 54 9.23 -6.38 -4.18
N ILE A 55 8.41 -5.51 -4.76
CA ILE A 55 8.91 -4.36 -5.53
C ILE A 55 9.75 -3.46 -4.63
N TYR A 56 9.18 -3.00 -3.53
CA TYR A 56 9.84 -2.12 -2.57
C TYR A 56 10.96 -2.86 -1.82
N SER A 57 10.78 -4.14 -1.49
CA SER A 57 11.79 -4.98 -0.84
C SER A 57 13.12 -5.02 -1.58
N ARG A 58 13.07 -5.15 -2.92
CA ARG A 58 14.27 -5.17 -3.77
C ARG A 58 14.98 -3.82 -3.77
N MET A 59 14.21 -2.73 -3.79
CA MET A 59 14.75 -1.37 -3.69
C MET A 59 15.41 -1.10 -2.33
N LEU A 60 14.77 -1.53 -1.22
CA LEU A 60 15.32 -1.47 0.14
C LEU A 60 16.67 -2.20 0.23
N LEU A 61 16.73 -3.44 -0.27
CA LEU A 61 17.97 -4.21 -0.28
C LEU A 61 19.11 -3.53 -1.04
N GLN A 62 18.78 -2.91 -2.17
CA GLN A 62 19.78 -2.21 -2.99
C GLN A 62 20.26 -0.91 -2.35
N ALA A 63 19.32 -0.11 -1.81
CA ALA A 63 19.61 1.23 -1.31
C ALA A 63 20.21 1.20 0.09
N LEU A 64 19.63 0.45 1.02
CA LEU A 64 20.01 0.48 2.45
C LEU A 64 20.99 -0.64 2.83
N ARG A 65 21.04 -1.74 2.07
CA ARG A 65 21.92 -2.91 2.31
C ARG A 65 21.86 -3.41 3.75
N PRO A 66 20.67 -3.72 4.30
CA PRO A 66 20.53 -4.13 5.68
C PRO A 66 21.26 -5.45 5.96
N GLU A 67 21.69 -5.63 7.21
CA GLU A 67 22.24 -6.91 7.70
C GLU A 67 21.13 -7.95 7.89
N GLU A 68 19.93 -7.50 8.29
CA GLU A 68 18.73 -8.32 8.43
C GLU A 68 17.55 -7.59 7.79
N LEU A 69 16.83 -8.25 6.88
CA LEU A 69 15.58 -7.78 6.31
C LEU A 69 14.48 -8.83 6.56
N LEU A 70 13.51 -8.48 7.39
CA LEU A 70 12.33 -9.28 7.61
C LEU A 70 11.18 -8.75 6.74
N LEU A 71 10.75 -9.56 5.79
CA LEU A 71 9.57 -9.30 4.97
C LEU A 71 8.34 -9.89 5.67
N ASN A 72 7.26 -9.14 5.71
CA ASN A 72 5.98 -9.64 6.19
C ASN A 72 4.89 -9.34 5.17
N ASP A 73 3.95 -10.27 5.01
CA ASP A 73 2.72 -10.05 4.26
C ASP A 73 1.57 -10.87 4.85
N LEU A 74 0.36 -10.32 4.74
CA LEU A 74 -0.88 -11.00 5.12
C LEU A 74 -1.16 -12.23 4.25
N CYS A 75 -0.75 -12.18 2.97
CA CYS A 75 -0.87 -13.24 1.98
C CYS A 75 0.40 -14.11 1.97
N PRO A 76 0.37 -15.36 2.48
CA PRO A 76 1.56 -16.21 2.53
C PRO A 76 2.17 -16.53 1.17
N GLU A 77 1.37 -16.48 0.10
CA GLU A 77 1.79 -16.75 -1.28
C GLU A 77 2.77 -15.69 -1.79
N MET A 78 2.81 -14.49 -1.20
CA MET A 78 3.78 -13.45 -1.55
C MET A 78 5.23 -13.89 -1.34
N LYS A 79 5.47 -14.89 -0.49
CA LYS A 79 6.77 -15.53 -0.36
C LYS A 79 7.35 -16.01 -1.70
N TYR A 80 6.51 -16.58 -2.56
CA TYR A 80 6.93 -17.07 -3.87
C TYR A 80 7.33 -15.94 -4.83
N CYS A 81 6.75 -14.76 -4.67
CA CYS A 81 7.13 -13.57 -5.44
C CYS A 81 8.49 -13.00 -5.03
N CYS A 82 8.95 -13.34 -3.84
CA CYS A 82 10.19 -12.85 -3.24
C CYS A 82 11.32 -13.91 -3.24
N GLU A 83 11.16 -15.06 -3.91
CA GLU A 83 12.14 -16.17 -3.87
C GLU A 83 13.56 -15.75 -4.26
N ASP A 84 13.71 -14.85 -5.22
CA ASP A 84 15.02 -14.35 -5.68
C ASP A 84 15.78 -13.63 -4.55
N ILE A 85 15.09 -12.85 -3.73
CA ILE A 85 15.71 -12.12 -2.61
C ILE A 85 15.77 -12.97 -1.33
N LEU A 86 14.84 -13.92 -1.14
CA LEU A 86 14.85 -14.86 -0.01
C LEU A 86 16.00 -15.89 -0.06
N ARG A 87 16.71 -15.99 -1.18
CA ARG A 87 17.97 -16.78 -1.29
C ARG A 87 19.15 -16.10 -0.59
N LYS A 88 19.02 -14.83 -0.22
CA LYS A 88 20.03 -14.10 0.52
C LYS A 88 19.88 -14.41 2.02
N GLU A 89 20.98 -14.76 2.69
CA GLU A 89 20.99 -15.18 4.11
C GLU A 89 20.36 -14.15 5.05
N GLN A 90 20.52 -12.85 4.72
CA GLN A 90 19.97 -11.76 5.54
C GLN A 90 18.48 -11.51 5.34
N VAL A 91 17.79 -12.18 4.40
CA VAL A 91 16.37 -11.95 4.11
C VAL A 91 15.53 -13.09 4.61
N SER A 92 14.52 -12.78 5.39
CA SER A 92 13.54 -13.75 5.92
C SER A 92 12.11 -13.31 5.63
N PHE A 93 11.15 -14.23 5.72
CA PHE A 93 9.74 -13.97 5.49
C PHE A 93 8.88 -14.49 6.64
N LEU A 94 8.03 -13.62 7.18
CA LEU A 94 7.07 -13.92 8.25
C LEU A 94 5.64 -13.70 7.72
N PRO A 95 4.89 -14.76 7.37
CA PRO A 95 3.51 -14.61 6.93
C PRO A 95 2.59 -14.22 8.09
N GLY A 96 1.56 -13.44 7.78
CA GLY A 96 0.48 -13.12 8.71
C GLY A 96 0.22 -11.63 8.85
N ASP A 97 -0.76 -11.32 9.68
CA ASP A 97 -1.22 -9.97 9.93
C ASP A 97 -0.19 -9.15 10.70
N ALA A 98 0.32 -8.10 10.08
CA ALA A 98 1.30 -7.20 10.69
C ALA A 98 0.84 -6.61 12.03
N GLU A 99 -0.46 -6.45 12.24
CA GLU A 99 -1.00 -5.96 13.51
C GLU A 99 -0.81 -6.94 14.67
N THR A 100 -0.56 -8.22 14.40
CA THR A 100 -0.53 -9.27 15.43
C THR A 100 0.70 -10.18 15.43
N VAL A 101 1.37 -10.39 14.28
CA VAL A 101 2.56 -11.27 14.20
C VAL A 101 3.69 -10.80 15.14
N PRO A 102 4.47 -11.71 15.73
CA PRO A 102 5.54 -11.35 16.66
C PRO A 102 6.78 -10.85 15.91
N PHE A 103 6.80 -9.56 15.57
CA PHE A 103 8.00 -8.93 15.02
C PHE A 103 9.14 -8.88 16.06
N PRO A 104 10.41 -9.01 15.64
CA PRO A 104 11.56 -8.85 16.50
C PRO A 104 11.68 -7.41 17.02
N ALA A 105 12.18 -7.26 18.24
CA ALA A 105 12.53 -5.97 18.83
C ALA A 105 13.90 -5.47 18.36
N GLU A 106 14.25 -4.25 18.76
CA GLU A 106 15.52 -3.58 18.45
C GLU A 106 15.75 -3.37 16.95
N SER A 107 14.66 -3.16 16.21
CA SER A 107 14.74 -2.84 14.78
C SER A 107 15.24 -1.41 14.57
N THR A 108 16.00 -1.19 13.50
CA THR A 108 16.51 0.14 13.12
C THR A 108 15.57 0.86 12.16
N LEU A 109 14.77 0.10 11.41
CA LEU A 109 13.73 0.63 10.52
C LEU A 109 12.54 -0.34 10.47
N ILE A 110 11.34 0.20 10.67
CA ILE A 110 10.10 -0.48 10.32
C ILE A 110 9.47 0.31 9.17
N THR A 111 9.20 -0.33 8.04
CA THR A 111 8.76 0.38 6.83
C THR A 111 7.70 -0.37 6.05
N SER A 112 6.97 0.35 5.21
CA SER A 112 5.97 -0.21 4.29
C SER A 112 5.67 0.74 3.14
N CYS A 113 5.26 0.16 2.03
CA CYS A 113 4.76 0.91 0.89
C CYS A 113 3.34 0.47 0.54
N SER A 114 2.36 1.37 0.73
CA SER A 114 0.97 1.18 0.34
C SER A 114 0.25 -0.02 1.00
N ALA A 115 0.49 -0.28 2.31
CA ALA A 115 -0.19 -1.34 3.04
C ALA A 115 -1.06 -0.87 4.23
N LEU A 116 -0.72 0.26 4.85
CA LEU A 116 -1.35 0.72 6.10
C LEU A 116 -2.87 0.94 5.99
N GLN A 117 -3.40 1.30 4.82
CA GLN A 117 -4.84 1.49 4.60
C GLN A 117 -5.69 0.24 4.83
N TRP A 118 -5.07 -0.93 4.94
CA TRP A 118 -5.72 -2.21 5.21
C TRP A 118 -5.79 -2.59 6.69
N PHE A 119 -5.27 -1.72 7.57
CA PHE A 119 -5.22 -1.99 9.01
C PHE A 119 -6.54 -1.64 9.70
N GLU A 120 -6.87 -2.42 10.73
CA GLU A 120 -8.06 -2.20 11.56
C GLU A 120 -7.79 -1.19 12.67
N SER A 121 -6.60 -1.24 13.26
CA SER A 121 -6.20 -0.42 14.40
C SER A 121 -4.82 0.18 14.21
N PRO A 122 -4.63 1.09 13.22
CA PRO A 122 -3.32 1.65 12.91
C PRO A 122 -2.66 2.36 14.10
N GLU A 123 -3.44 2.97 15.01
CA GLU A 123 -2.89 3.62 16.21
C GLU A 123 -2.24 2.61 17.16
N ASN A 124 -2.86 1.45 17.36
CA ASN A 124 -2.27 0.38 18.16
C ASN A 124 -0.98 -0.14 17.50
N PHE A 125 -0.98 -0.20 16.19
CA PHE A 125 0.21 -0.59 15.43
C PHE A 125 1.33 0.46 15.54
N PHE A 126 1.03 1.75 15.51
CA PHE A 126 2.03 2.82 15.72
C PHE A 126 2.70 2.69 17.09
N LYS A 127 1.91 2.53 18.15
CA LYS A 127 2.42 2.26 19.50
C LYS A 127 3.32 1.04 19.54
N ARG A 128 2.93 -0.02 18.84
CA ARG A 128 3.69 -1.26 18.75
C ARG A 128 5.00 -1.06 17.99
N CYS A 129 5.00 -0.36 16.86
CA CYS A 129 6.20 -0.04 16.10
C CYS A 129 7.20 0.75 16.96
N ASN A 130 6.73 1.73 17.74
CA ASN A 130 7.57 2.47 18.67
C ASN A 130 8.26 1.56 19.69
N ALA A 131 7.54 0.56 20.23
CA ALA A 131 8.10 -0.39 21.19
C ALA A 131 9.06 -1.43 20.57
N LEU A 132 9.00 -1.66 19.26
CA LEU A 132 9.84 -2.59 18.52
C LEU A 132 11.11 -1.94 17.97
N LEU A 133 11.11 -0.64 17.79
CA LEU A 133 12.25 0.12 17.33
C LEU A 133 13.26 0.33 18.46
N ASN A 134 14.53 0.40 18.10
CA ASN A 134 15.55 0.89 19.03
C ASN A 134 15.41 2.41 19.23
N SER A 135 16.15 2.98 20.16
CA SER A 135 16.02 4.39 20.54
C SER A 135 16.32 5.41 19.43
N GLN A 136 16.94 4.98 18.34
CA GLN A 136 17.25 5.80 17.15
C GLN A 136 16.56 5.26 15.91
N GLY A 137 15.62 4.34 16.06
CA GLY A 137 14.97 3.67 14.96
C GLY A 137 13.94 4.55 14.25
N TYR A 138 13.72 4.25 13.01
CA TYR A 138 12.79 4.97 12.14
C TYR A 138 11.54 4.16 11.84
N PHE A 139 10.41 4.84 11.79
CA PHE A 139 9.16 4.31 11.26
C PHE A 139 8.77 5.11 10.02
N ALA A 140 8.76 4.47 8.87
CA ALA A 140 8.49 5.12 7.60
C ALA A 140 7.48 4.30 6.76
N PHE A 141 6.45 4.95 6.25
CA PHE A 141 5.46 4.27 5.42
C PHE A 141 4.82 5.23 4.42
N SER A 142 4.33 4.66 3.32
CA SER A 142 3.34 5.32 2.49
C SER A 142 1.97 4.66 2.65
N THR A 143 0.93 5.45 2.44
CA THR A 143 -0.47 5.01 2.46
C THR A 143 -1.30 5.86 1.51
N PHE A 144 -2.56 5.48 1.32
CA PHE A 144 -3.47 6.26 0.48
C PHE A 144 -4.37 7.20 1.29
N GLY A 145 -4.72 8.33 0.67
CA GLY A 145 -5.55 9.37 1.26
C GLY A 145 -6.98 9.43 0.77
N LYS A 146 -7.73 10.44 1.23
CA LYS A 146 -9.18 10.58 1.02
C LYS A 146 -9.57 10.77 -0.46
N GLU A 147 -8.66 11.29 -1.30
CA GLU A 147 -8.90 11.45 -2.74
C GLU A 147 -8.53 10.21 -3.56
N ASN A 148 -8.00 9.16 -2.90
CA ASN A 148 -7.65 7.92 -3.60
C ASN A 148 -8.87 7.26 -4.20
N MET A 149 -8.82 6.98 -5.51
CA MET A 149 -9.91 6.37 -6.28
C MET A 149 -11.26 7.08 -6.09
N LYS A 150 -11.26 8.41 -6.00
CA LYS A 150 -12.47 9.21 -5.78
C LYS A 150 -13.54 8.94 -6.84
N GLU A 151 -13.13 8.74 -8.09
CA GLU A 151 -14.02 8.44 -9.21
C GLU A 151 -14.85 7.17 -8.98
N ILE A 152 -14.19 6.14 -8.42
CA ILE A 152 -14.87 4.87 -8.07
C ILE A 152 -15.79 5.09 -6.89
N ARG A 153 -15.31 5.80 -5.85
CA ARG A 153 -16.10 6.05 -4.65
C ARG A 153 -17.35 6.88 -4.93
N GLU A 154 -17.24 7.92 -5.75
CA GLU A 154 -18.36 8.79 -6.12
C GLU A 154 -19.43 8.05 -6.91
N LEU A 155 -19.03 7.16 -7.82
CA LEU A 155 -19.97 6.42 -8.67
C LEU A 155 -20.58 5.19 -8.00
N THR A 156 -19.85 4.54 -7.08
CA THR A 156 -20.27 3.26 -6.51
C THR A 156 -20.62 3.32 -5.02
N GLY A 157 -20.26 4.40 -4.33
CA GLY A 157 -20.34 4.51 -2.88
C GLY A 157 -19.34 3.61 -2.13
N ASN A 158 -18.45 2.93 -2.85
CA ASN A 158 -17.48 1.99 -2.26
C ASN A 158 -16.09 2.63 -2.16
N GLY A 159 -15.46 2.48 -1.00
CA GLY A 159 -14.11 2.97 -0.74
C GLY A 159 -13.63 2.55 0.64
N LEU A 160 -12.34 2.70 0.89
CA LEU A 160 -11.80 2.55 2.25
C LEU A 160 -12.03 3.83 3.06
N PRO A 161 -12.12 3.72 4.40
CA PRO A 161 -12.18 4.87 5.28
C PRO A 161 -10.78 5.48 5.44
N TYR A 162 -10.28 6.10 4.37
CA TYR A 162 -8.95 6.71 4.37
C TYR A 162 -8.87 7.84 5.41
N ARG A 163 -7.75 7.89 6.14
CA ARG A 163 -7.45 8.98 7.08
C ARG A 163 -6.89 10.20 6.36
N SER A 164 -7.01 11.37 6.94
CA SER A 164 -6.30 12.55 6.44
C SER A 164 -4.84 12.55 6.91
N ARG A 165 -4.00 13.35 6.26
CA ARG A 165 -2.60 13.53 6.67
C ARG A 165 -2.52 14.06 8.11
N GLU A 166 -3.37 15.01 8.45
CA GLU A 166 -3.44 15.61 9.79
C GLU A 166 -3.85 14.59 10.86
N GLU A 167 -4.80 13.69 10.53
CA GLU A 167 -5.22 12.60 11.42
C GLU A 167 -4.06 11.62 11.68
N LEU A 168 -3.30 11.26 10.63
CA LEU A 168 -2.12 10.39 10.75
C LEU A 168 -0.99 11.05 11.53
N VAL A 169 -0.64 12.30 11.21
CA VAL A 169 0.40 13.06 11.93
C VAL A 169 0.04 13.20 13.40
N THR A 170 -1.21 13.53 13.72
CA THR A 170 -1.68 13.63 15.11
C THR A 170 -1.53 12.32 15.88
N ALA A 171 -1.92 11.20 15.26
CA ALA A 171 -1.81 9.88 15.87
C ALA A 171 -0.33 9.47 16.07
N LEU A 172 0.52 9.75 15.10
CA LEU A 172 1.95 9.42 15.14
C LEU A 172 2.73 10.27 16.15
N SER A 173 2.42 11.57 16.28
CA SER A 173 3.11 12.52 17.16
C SER A 173 3.04 12.13 18.65
N SER A 174 2.15 11.22 19.03
CA SER A 174 2.09 10.66 20.38
C SER A 174 3.23 9.67 20.66
N HIS A 175 3.93 9.20 19.62
CA HIS A 175 4.90 8.12 19.69
C HIS A 175 6.21 8.42 18.97
N PHE A 176 6.22 9.36 18.01
CA PHE A 176 7.34 9.66 17.12
C PHE A 176 7.53 11.16 16.93
N ASP A 177 8.77 11.57 16.74
CA ASP A 177 9.10 12.87 16.17
C ASP A 177 8.96 12.79 14.65
N ILE A 178 8.11 13.64 14.06
CA ILE A 178 7.81 13.60 12.63
C ILE A 178 8.90 14.32 11.85
N LEU A 179 9.68 13.60 11.08
CA LEU A 179 10.75 14.15 10.26
C LEU A 179 10.23 14.67 8.92
N HIS A 180 9.32 13.92 8.30
CA HIS A 180 8.76 14.26 7.00
C HIS A 180 7.30 13.80 6.89
N SER A 181 6.47 14.58 6.20
CA SER A 181 5.09 14.21 5.87
C SER A 181 4.62 15.02 4.67
N GLU A 182 4.25 14.35 3.62
CA GLU A 182 3.75 14.97 2.39
C GLU A 182 2.55 14.20 1.82
N GLU A 183 1.92 14.76 0.80
CA GLU A 183 0.90 14.07 0.01
C GLU A 183 0.96 14.51 -1.44
N GLU A 184 0.64 13.59 -2.34
CA GLU A 184 0.68 13.82 -3.78
C GLU A 184 -0.53 13.19 -4.46
N LEU A 185 -1.04 13.86 -5.49
CA LEU A 185 -2.06 13.31 -6.38
C LEU A 185 -1.41 12.79 -7.65
N ILE A 186 -1.61 11.51 -7.94
CA ILE A 186 -1.14 10.85 -9.15
C ILE A 186 -2.37 10.51 -9.98
N SER A 187 -2.46 11.04 -11.19
CA SER A 187 -3.57 10.77 -12.10
C SER A 187 -3.14 9.83 -13.22
N LEU A 188 -3.85 8.72 -13.38
CA LEU A 188 -3.70 7.81 -14.51
C LEU A 188 -4.78 8.12 -15.56
N SER A 189 -4.41 7.98 -16.85
CA SER A 189 -5.33 8.13 -17.97
C SER A 189 -5.62 6.78 -18.61
N PHE A 190 -6.90 6.53 -18.93
CA PHE A 190 -7.37 5.31 -19.57
C PHE A 190 -8.26 5.63 -20.77
N ASP A 191 -8.23 4.78 -21.78
CA ASP A 191 -9.05 4.97 -23.01
C ASP A 191 -10.54 4.96 -22.70
N ASN A 192 -10.97 4.25 -21.67
CA ASN A 192 -12.38 4.13 -21.29
C ASN A 192 -12.53 3.57 -19.84
N PRO A 193 -13.73 3.69 -19.23
CA PRO A 193 -13.99 3.24 -17.86
C PRO A 193 -13.80 1.74 -17.62
N ILE A 194 -13.97 0.89 -18.63
CA ILE A 194 -13.76 -0.55 -18.50
C ILE A 194 -12.29 -0.88 -18.26
N LYS A 195 -11.37 -0.11 -18.88
CA LYS A 195 -9.93 -0.22 -18.62
C LYS A 195 -9.58 0.15 -17.19
N VAL A 196 -10.27 1.13 -16.59
CA VAL A 196 -10.11 1.47 -15.16
C VAL A 196 -10.49 0.27 -14.28
N LEU A 197 -11.66 -0.34 -14.49
CA LEU A 197 -12.09 -1.53 -13.74
C LEU A 197 -11.12 -2.70 -13.91
N TYR A 198 -10.60 -2.86 -15.12
CA TYR A 198 -9.61 -3.90 -15.41
C TYR A 198 -8.31 -3.67 -14.65
N HIS A 199 -7.79 -2.44 -14.64
CA HIS A 199 -6.62 -2.04 -13.86
C HIS A 199 -6.80 -2.32 -12.36
N LEU A 200 -7.94 -1.93 -11.77
CA LEU A 200 -8.25 -2.22 -10.36
C LEU A 200 -8.27 -3.72 -10.06
N LYS A 201 -8.79 -4.52 -10.99
CA LYS A 201 -8.78 -5.98 -10.87
C LYS A 201 -7.36 -6.55 -10.90
N GLN A 202 -6.52 -6.05 -11.79
CA GLN A 202 -5.15 -6.51 -11.97
C GLN A 202 -4.22 -6.10 -10.81
N THR A 203 -4.56 -5.02 -10.11
CA THR A 203 -3.85 -4.56 -8.91
C THR A 203 -4.44 -5.07 -7.59
N GLY A 204 -5.42 -5.99 -7.64
CA GLY A 204 -6.00 -6.62 -6.46
C GLY A 204 -6.94 -5.73 -5.63
N VAL A 205 -7.23 -4.51 -6.09
CA VAL A 205 -7.99 -3.51 -5.33
C VAL A 205 -9.51 -3.61 -5.57
N THR A 206 -10.01 -4.74 -6.06
CA THR A 206 -11.44 -4.93 -6.32
C THR A 206 -12.24 -5.28 -5.07
N GLY A 207 -13.47 -4.75 -4.99
CA GLY A 207 -14.52 -5.17 -4.04
C GLY A 207 -14.25 -4.78 -2.60
N ILE A 208 -13.72 -3.60 -2.37
CA ILE A 208 -13.76 -2.94 -1.07
C ILE A 208 -15.23 -2.61 -0.80
N SER A 209 -15.92 -3.52 -0.13
CA SER A 209 -17.37 -3.41 0.07
C SER A 209 -17.68 -2.65 1.33
N GLY A 210 -18.31 -1.50 1.18
CA GLY A 210 -19.31 -1.06 2.14
C GLY A 210 -20.60 -1.88 1.97
N THR A 211 -21.42 -1.96 2.98
CA THR A 211 -22.67 -2.72 3.07
C THR A 211 -23.81 -2.23 2.15
N SER A 212 -23.57 -1.25 1.29
CA SER A 212 -24.56 -0.69 0.35
C SER A 212 -23.97 -0.57 -1.04
N SER A 213 -23.85 -1.68 -1.72
CA SER A 213 -23.18 -1.71 -3.00
C SER A 213 -24.19 -1.58 -4.17
N GLN A 214 -24.06 -0.56 -4.97
CA GLN A 214 -24.32 -0.72 -6.38
C GLN A 214 -23.23 -1.65 -6.95
N GLN A 215 -23.42 -2.96 -6.78
CA GLN A 215 -22.51 -3.94 -7.36
C GLN A 215 -22.72 -3.93 -8.86
N LEU A 216 -21.62 -3.76 -9.61
CA LEU A 216 -21.62 -3.89 -11.07
C LEU A 216 -21.82 -5.37 -11.47
N ARG A 217 -23.04 -5.89 -11.28
CA ARG A 217 -23.34 -7.31 -11.46
C ARG A 217 -23.92 -7.64 -12.85
N THR A 218 -24.55 -6.67 -13.48
CA THR A 218 -25.22 -6.87 -14.77
C THR A 218 -24.53 -6.06 -15.88
N ARG A 219 -24.78 -6.42 -17.13
CA ARG A 219 -24.34 -5.63 -18.28
C ARG A 219 -24.89 -4.20 -18.23
N ARG A 220 -26.12 -4.04 -17.74
CA ARG A 220 -26.76 -2.73 -17.59
C ARG A 220 -26.03 -1.87 -16.55
N ASP A 221 -25.64 -2.45 -15.40
CA ASP A 221 -24.89 -1.74 -14.37
C ASP A 221 -23.55 -1.24 -14.90
N LEU A 222 -22.85 -2.10 -15.66
CA LEU A 222 -21.58 -1.73 -16.31
C LEU A 222 -21.76 -0.61 -17.35
N GLN A 223 -22.85 -0.64 -18.11
CA GLN A 223 -23.14 0.39 -19.10
C GLN A 223 -23.42 1.73 -18.40
N LEU A 224 -24.30 1.75 -17.40
CA LEU A 224 -24.62 2.96 -16.63
C LEU A 224 -23.38 3.52 -15.91
N PHE A 225 -22.55 2.66 -15.32
CA PHE A 225 -21.28 3.06 -14.75
C PHE A 225 -20.37 3.72 -15.78
N SER A 226 -20.22 3.11 -16.96
CA SER A 226 -19.35 3.64 -18.02
C SER A 226 -19.86 4.96 -18.56
N GLU A 227 -21.16 5.14 -18.74
CA GLU A 227 -21.77 6.39 -19.20
C GLU A 227 -21.51 7.51 -18.17
N ARG A 228 -21.80 7.25 -16.88
CA ARG A 228 -21.56 8.23 -15.81
C ARG A 228 -20.08 8.55 -15.65
N TYR A 229 -19.21 7.54 -15.65
CA TYR A 229 -17.76 7.74 -15.55
C TYR A 229 -17.24 8.62 -16.66
N THR A 230 -17.66 8.35 -17.91
CA THR A 230 -17.28 9.16 -19.07
C THR A 230 -17.80 10.59 -18.94
N GLN A 231 -19.03 10.77 -18.48
CA GLN A 231 -19.62 12.10 -18.32
C GLN A 231 -18.91 12.93 -17.25
N GLU A 232 -18.53 12.33 -16.13
CA GLU A 232 -18.02 13.06 -14.96
C GLU A 232 -16.49 13.19 -14.95
N PHE A 233 -15.75 12.20 -15.52
CA PHE A 233 -14.29 12.10 -15.36
C PHE A 233 -13.50 12.03 -16.68
N THR A 234 -14.07 12.50 -17.79
CA THR A 234 -13.34 12.61 -19.05
C THR A 234 -12.40 13.82 -19.04
N GLN A 235 -11.17 13.61 -19.45
CA GLN A 235 -10.16 14.62 -19.70
C GLN A 235 -9.64 14.47 -21.14
N GLY A 236 -10.06 15.38 -22.02
CA GLY A 236 -9.75 15.27 -23.45
C GLY A 236 -10.40 14.03 -24.08
N THR A 237 -9.60 13.05 -24.51
CA THR A 237 -10.05 11.80 -25.15
C THR A 237 -10.00 10.59 -24.21
N SER A 238 -9.58 10.76 -22.97
CA SER A 238 -9.40 9.70 -21.99
C SER A 238 -10.20 9.97 -20.70
N VAL A 239 -10.32 8.95 -19.86
CA VAL A 239 -10.89 9.08 -18.52
C VAL A 239 -9.78 8.95 -17.49
N SER A 240 -9.91 9.65 -16.35
CA SER A 240 -8.91 9.66 -15.27
C SER A 240 -9.24 8.70 -14.15
N LEU A 241 -8.20 8.21 -13.46
CA LEU A 241 -8.28 7.57 -12.15
C LEU A 241 -7.24 8.22 -11.24
N THR A 242 -7.68 8.69 -10.07
CA THR A 242 -6.83 9.41 -9.12
C THR A 242 -6.31 8.47 -8.04
N TYR A 243 -5.01 8.53 -7.77
CA TYR A 243 -4.37 8.02 -6.58
C TYR A 243 -3.91 9.20 -5.72
N GLN A 244 -4.05 9.07 -4.40
CA GLN A 244 -3.49 10.02 -3.46
C GLN A 244 -2.52 9.29 -2.55
N ASP A 245 -1.21 9.48 -2.80
CA ASP A 245 -0.12 8.97 -1.97
C ASP A 245 0.16 9.91 -0.78
N ARG A 246 0.58 9.33 0.33
CA ARG A 246 0.97 10.01 1.58
C ARG A 246 2.13 9.32 2.24
#